data_b5bff09d1c62999a268c3c48fb7fff10
#
_entry.id   b5bff09d1c62999a268c3c48fb7fff10
#
_cell.length_a   1.000
_cell.length_b   1.000
_cell.length_c   1.000
_cell.angle_alpha   90.00
_cell.angle_beta   90.00
_cell.angle_gamma   90.00
#
_symmetry.space_group_name_H-M   'P 1'
#
loop_
_entity.id
_entity.type
_entity.pdbx_description
1 polymer ?
#
loop_
_entity_poly.entity_id
_entity_poly.type
_entity_poly.pdbx_seq_one_letter_code
_entity_poly.pdbx_strand_id
1 'polypeptide(L)'
;MIDYRKAQKILINSKINIKNEIIFANDSINRISAQNIYSPTNYPAGNNTAFDGFAVNSQETNRLSDKNIKKFKILKILAAGDNPKIKNVKKFSTIEVMTGALIPKPFDTVIPVEAINFYPDKKNSEFIIINKKIKKNNHIRFLGSDYKKGDKVISPGEIIDSSHILAFKTLGVNKIIVKKNLLLCFIQRVTKYQKRLIYLIGKLGIQTVTTSNLYPKNHFLKSLMEEF
;
A
#
# COMPACT_ATOMS: atom_id res chain seq x y z
N MET A 1 -42.68 23.03 18.72
CA MET A 1 -41.83 22.73 17.54
C MET A 1 -40.46 23.35 17.78
N ILE A 2 -39.37 22.60 17.60
CA ILE A 2 -38.00 23.13 17.79
C ILE A 2 -37.61 23.86 16.49
N ASP A 3 -37.09 25.10 16.62
CA ASP A 3 -36.53 25.85 15.52
C ASP A 3 -35.30 25.12 14.91
N TYR A 4 -35.15 25.18 13.58
CA TYR A 4 -34.07 24.52 12.84
C TYR A 4 -32.67 24.85 13.40
N ARG A 5 -32.40 26.11 13.71
CA ARG A 5 -31.10 26.55 14.24
C ARG A 5 -30.82 25.97 15.63
N LYS A 6 -31.87 25.82 16.46
CA LYS A 6 -31.78 25.21 17.78
C LYS A 6 -31.54 23.70 17.68
N ALA A 7 -32.23 23.03 16.76
CA ALA A 7 -32.01 21.61 16.46
C ALA A 7 -30.58 21.34 15.96
N GLN A 8 -30.08 22.17 15.05
CA GLN A 8 -28.73 22.08 14.55
C GLN A 8 -27.66 22.26 15.65
N LYS A 9 -27.84 23.25 16.54
CA LYS A 9 -26.95 23.45 17.69
C LYS A 9 -26.94 22.25 18.64
N ILE A 10 -28.09 21.64 18.89
CA ILE A 10 -28.20 20.44 19.73
C ILE A 10 -27.45 19.28 19.09
N LEU A 11 -27.59 19.05 17.78
CA LEU A 11 -26.89 17.99 17.05
C LEU A 11 -25.36 18.20 17.05
N ILE A 12 -24.89 19.42 16.80
CA ILE A 12 -23.47 19.74 16.80
C ILE A 12 -22.85 19.57 18.18
N ASN A 13 -23.60 19.92 19.23
CA ASN A 13 -23.13 19.84 20.61
C ASN A 13 -23.32 18.44 21.24
N SER A 14 -24.06 17.55 20.61
CA SER A 14 -24.24 16.18 21.09
C SER A 14 -22.95 15.38 20.85
N LYS A 15 -22.21 15.10 21.92
CA LYS A 15 -21.02 14.23 21.89
C LYS A 15 -21.45 12.77 21.84
N ILE A 16 -21.56 12.20 20.65
CA ILE A 16 -21.80 10.77 20.49
C ILE A 16 -20.47 10.04 20.72
N ASN A 17 -20.37 9.30 21.81
CA ASN A 17 -19.18 8.49 22.10
C ASN A 17 -19.29 7.14 21.40
N ILE A 18 -18.70 7.05 20.20
CA ILE A 18 -18.65 5.81 19.41
C ILE A 18 -17.55 4.92 19.97
N LYS A 19 -17.92 3.70 20.42
CA LYS A 19 -16.99 2.69 20.89
C LYS A 19 -16.02 2.26 19.76
N ASN A 20 -14.86 1.78 20.16
CA ASN A 20 -13.89 1.19 19.23
C ASN A 20 -14.11 -0.32 19.12
N GLU A 21 -13.66 -0.90 18.02
CA GLU A 21 -13.58 -2.35 17.81
C GLU A 21 -12.32 -2.71 17.01
N ILE A 22 -11.85 -3.94 17.19
CA ILE A 22 -10.71 -4.48 16.46
C ILE A 22 -11.25 -5.29 15.30
N ILE A 23 -10.78 -5.01 14.07
CA ILE A 23 -11.15 -5.75 12.88
C ILE A 23 -9.92 -6.11 12.06
N PHE A 24 -10.06 -7.04 11.11
CA PHE A 24 -9.00 -7.26 10.14
C PHE A 24 -8.85 -6.06 9.21
N ALA A 25 -7.61 -5.74 8.83
CA ALA A 25 -7.31 -4.61 7.95
C ALA A 25 -8.06 -4.72 6.61
N ASN A 26 -8.24 -5.94 6.08
CA ASN A 26 -8.99 -6.16 4.83
C ASN A 26 -10.47 -5.77 4.91
N ASP A 27 -11.06 -5.83 6.09
CA ASP A 27 -12.49 -5.55 6.33
C ASP A 27 -12.73 -4.09 6.73
N SER A 28 -11.67 -3.26 6.68
CA SER A 28 -11.71 -1.91 7.23
C SER A 28 -12.03 -0.80 6.22
N ILE A 29 -12.25 -1.14 4.97
CA ILE A 29 -12.59 -0.13 3.95
C ILE A 29 -13.85 0.66 4.37
N ASN A 30 -13.81 1.98 4.17
CA ASN A 30 -14.85 2.94 4.57
C ASN A 30 -15.09 3.02 6.11
N ARG A 31 -14.25 2.36 6.92
CA ARG A 31 -14.29 2.52 8.38
C ARG A 31 -13.46 3.73 8.79
N ILE A 32 -13.71 4.25 9.98
CA ILE A 32 -12.96 5.36 10.56
C ILE A 32 -11.89 4.80 11.49
N SER A 33 -10.63 5.13 11.25
CA SER A 33 -9.53 4.75 12.14
C SER A 33 -9.74 5.33 13.55
N ALA A 34 -9.54 4.52 14.58
CA ALA A 34 -9.61 4.95 15.96
C ALA A 34 -8.23 5.15 16.61
N GLN A 35 -7.16 4.91 15.85
CA GLN A 35 -5.77 5.01 16.33
C GLN A 35 -4.83 5.54 15.24
N ASN A 36 -3.66 6.04 15.66
CA ASN A 36 -2.55 6.19 14.73
C ASN A 36 -2.02 4.81 14.35
N ILE A 37 -1.81 4.57 13.07
CA ILE A 37 -1.15 3.36 12.57
C ILE A 37 0.17 3.80 11.94
N TYR A 38 1.24 3.18 12.39
CA TYR A 38 2.60 3.45 11.93
C TYR A 38 3.15 2.22 11.19
N SER A 39 4.04 2.46 10.23
CA SER A 39 4.74 1.39 9.52
C SER A 39 5.60 0.58 10.49
N PRO A 40 5.38 -0.75 10.61
CA PRO A 40 6.20 -1.61 11.47
C PRO A 40 7.58 -1.90 10.87
N THR A 41 7.74 -1.68 9.56
CA THR A 41 8.93 -2.05 8.79
C THR A 41 9.30 -0.96 7.77
N ASN A 42 10.49 -1.05 7.20
CA ASN A 42 10.83 -0.29 5.98
C ASN A 42 10.20 -0.98 4.76
N TYR A 43 9.71 -0.20 3.82
CA TYR A 43 9.27 -0.70 2.51
C TYR A 43 9.81 0.20 1.39
N PRO A 44 10.52 -0.36 0.38
CA PRO A 44 10.99 -1.76 0.32
C PRO A 44 11.89 -2.15 1.49
N ALA A 45 11.94 -3.48 1.80
CA ALA A 45 12.75 -4.02 2.89
C ALA A 45 14.26 -4.03 2.60
N GLY A 46 14.65 -3.69 1.39
CA GLY A 46 16.05 -3.57 0.93
C GLY A 46 16.10 -2.84 -0.40
N ASN A 47 17.32 -2.48 -0.82
CA ASN A 47 17.52 -1.93 -2.15
C ASN A 47 17.11 -2.96 -3.19
N ASN A 48 16.16 -2.63 -4.07
CA ASN A 48 15.68 -3.52 -5.11
C ASN A 48 15.69 -2.83 -6.48
N THR A 49 15.55 -3.62 -7.54
CA THR A 49 15.48 -3.07 -8.89
C THR A 49 14.07 -2.57 -9.23
N ALA A 50 14.02 -1.44 -9.95
CA ALA A 50 12.79 -0.89 -10.51
C ALA A 50 12.49 -1.46 -11.91
N PHE A 51 13.44 -2.16 -12.54
CA PHE A 51 13.35 -2.68 -13.91
C PHE A 51 13.94 -4.09 -13.99
N ASP A 52 13.49 -4.86 -14.97
CA ASP A 52 14.17 -6.08 -15.38
C ASP A 52 15.48 -5.71 -16.08
N GLY A 53 16.56 -6.39 -15.74
CA GLY A 53 17.86 -6.04 -16.30
C GLY A 53 19.03 -6.70 -15.59
N PHE A 54 20.18 -6.04 -15.64
CA PHE A 54 21.44 -6.58 -15.15
C PHE A 54 22.04 -5.67 -14.08
N ALA A 55 22.22 -6.20 -12.87
CA ALA A 55 22.87 -5.47 -11.79
C ALA A 55 24.40 -5.60 -11.92
N VAL A 56 25.09 -4.46 -11.88
CA VAL A 56 26.54 -4.37 -12.02
C VAL A 56 27.14 -3.48 -10.92
N ASN A 57 28.44 -3.62 -10.72
CA ASN A 57 29.20 -2.67 -9.91
C ASN A 57 29.59 -1.47 -10.79
N SER A 58 29.03 -0.30 -10.49
CA SER A 58 29.25 0.92 -11.29
C SER A 58 30.74 1.31 -11.38
N GLN A 59 31.54 1.04 -10.36
CA GLN A 59 32.96 1.36 -10.37
C GLN A 59 33.73 0.59 -11.44
N GLU A 60 33.32 -0.62 -11.78
CA GLU A 60 33.94 -1.44 -12.83
C GLU A 60 33.67 -0.89 -14.23
N THR A 61 32.68 0.00 -14.35
CA THR A 61 32.33 0.64 -15.64
C THR A 61 33.01 1.98 -15.86
N ASN A 62 33.72 2.54 -14.88
CA ASN A 62 34.23 3.92 -14.91
C ASN A 62 35.16 4.25 -16.11
N ARG A 63 35.88 3.25 -16.62
CA ARG A 63 36.81 3.42 -17.75
C ARG A 63 36.27 2.86 -19.07
N LEU A 64 35.01 2.46 -19.11
CA LEU A 64 34.40 1.88 -20.30
C LEU A 64 33.95 2.97 -21.28
N SER A 65 34.13 2.69 -22.56
CA SER A 65 33.76 3.52 -23.70
C SER A 65 33.62 2.63 -24.92
N ASP A 66 33.17 3.16 -26.07
CA ASP A 66 33.08 2.40 -27.32
C ASP A 66 34.43 1.84 -27.77
N LYS A 67 35.55 2.48 -27.37
CA LYS A 67 36.91 1.99 -27.64
C LYS A 67 37.42 1.01 -26.56
N ASN A 68 36.77 0.92 -25.42
CA ASN A 68 37.14 0.05 -24.29
C ASN A 68 35.90 -0.65 -23.71
N ILE A 69 35.47 -1.67 -24.41
CA ILE A 69 34.32 -2.51 -24.02
C ILE A 69 34.76 -3.66 -23.10
N LYS A 70 33.84 -4.11 -22.24
CA LYS A 70 34.09 -5.28 -21.36
C LYS A 70 32.89 -6.22 -21.39
N LYS A 71 33.19 -7.53 -21.30
CA LYS A 71 32.22 -8.59 -21.08
C LYS A 71 32.06 -8.82 -19.57
N PHE A 72 30.82 -8.81 -19.10
CA PHE A 72 30.47 -9.10 -17.71
C PHE A 72 29.80 -10.47 -17.67
N LYS A 73 30.36 -11.39 -16.88
CA LYS A 73 29.85 -12.76 -16.76
C LYS A 73 28.54 -12.78 -15.95
N ILE A 74 27.52 -13.39 -16.50
CA ILE A 74 26.26 -13.61 -15.80
C ILE A 74 26.43 -14.74 -14.80
N LEU A 75 26.23 -14.45 -13.52
CA LEU A 75 26.42 -15.41 -12.43
C LEU A 75 25.15 -16.17 -12.09
N LYS A 76 24.03 -15.48 -12.12
CA LYS A 76 22.75 -16.02 -11.63
C LYS A 76 21.61 -15.08 -12.03
N ILE A 77 20.38 -15.59 -11.99
CA ILE A 77 19.14 -14.83 -12.13
C ILE A 77 18.52 -14.69 -10.73
N LEU A 78 18.00 -13.51 -10.41
CA LEU A 78 17.28 -13.23 -9.17
C LEU A 78 15.89 -12.65 -9.47
N ALA A 79 14.86 -13.31 -8.97
CA ALA A 79 13.49 -12.81 -8.99
C ALA A 79 13.13 -12.11 -7.65
N ALA A 80 11.98 -11.43 -7.65
CA ALA A 80 11.43 -10.89 -6.41
C ALA A 80 11.15 -12.01 -5.39
N GLY A 81 11.63 -11.84 -4.16
CA GLY A 81 11.50 -12.84 -3.10
C GLY A 81 12.66 -13.83 -3.01
N ASP A 82 13.54 -13.89 -4.00
CA ASP A 82 14.72 -14.75 -3.95
C ASP A 82 15.72 -14.29 -2.89
N ASN A 83 16.52 -15.28 -2.40
CA ASN A 83 17.63 -14.99 -1.51
C ASN A 83 18.76 -14.28 -2.30
N PRO A 84 19.10 -13.02 -1.97
CA PRO A 84 20.08 -12.25 -2.71
C PRO A 84 21.54 -12.67 -2.44
N LYS A 85 21.80 -13.65 -1.57
CA LYS A 85 23.16 -14.06 -1.26
C LYS A 85 23.88 -14.61 -2.48
N ILE A 86 25.06 -14.04 -2.75
CA ILE A 86 25.97 -14.48 -3.80
C ILE A 86 27.35 -14.65 -3.19
N LYS A 87 28.01 -15.76 -3.54
CA LYS A 87 29.38 -16.04 -3.12
C LYS A 87 30.35 -15.81 -4.29
N ASN A 88 31.60 -15.47 -3.98
CA ASN A 88 32.70 -15.42 -4.95
C ASN A 88 32.47 -14.51 -6.17
N VAL A 89 31.93 -13.31 -5.96
CA VAL A 89 31.77 -12.33 -7.04
C VAL A 89 33.14 -11.84 -7.50
N LYS A 90 33.51 -12.20 -8.74
CA LYS A 90 34.74 -11.72 -9.39
C LYS A 90 34.49 -10.38 -10.08
N LYS A 91 35.58 -9.67 -10.44
CA LYS A 91 35.48 -8.46 -11.27
C LYS A 91 34.80 -8.78 -12.61
N PHE A 92 34.07 -7.81 -13.14
CA PHE A 92 33.31 -7.93 -14.38
C PHE A 92 32.28 -9.08 -14.35
N SER A 93 31.61 -9.21 -13.21
CA SER A 93 30.47 -10.09 -13.05
C SER A 93 29.19 -9.28 -12.99
N THR A 94 28.08 -9.90 -13.36
CA THR A 94 26.72 -9.34 -13.29
C THR A 94 25.75 -10.41 -12.85
N ILE A 95 24.58 -9.97 -12.43
CA ILE A 95 23.42 -10.81 -12.17
C ILE A 95 22.23 -10.27 -12.97
N GLU A 96 21.46 -11.15 -13.54
CA GLU A 96 20.18 -10.80 -14.11
C GLU A 96 19.18 -10.63 -12.95
N VAL A 97 18.41 -9.54 -12.97
CA VAL A 97 17.47 -9.19 -11.91
C VAL A 97 16.11 -8.87 -12.51
N MET A 98 15.08 -9.44 -11.91
CA MET A 98 13.69 -9.13 -12.25
C MET A 98 13.16 -8.02 -11.32
N THR A 99 12.22 -7.24 -11.79
CA THR A 99 11.60 -6.13 -11.04
C THR A 99 11.22 -6.55 -9.62
N GLY A 100 11.65 -5.78 -8.64
CA GLY A 100 11.44 -6.08 -7.22
C GLY A 100 12.51 -6.97 -6.57
N ALA A 101 13.42 -7.59 -7.34
CA ALA A 101 14.51 -8.39 -6.79
C ALA A 101 15.47 -7.53 -5.97
N LEU A 102 15.91 -8.06 -4.83
CA LEU A 102 16.92 -7.40 -3.99
C LEU A 102 18.29 -7.42 -4.67
N ILE A 103 18.99 -6.30 -4.60
CA ILE A 103 20.32 -6.14 -5.19
C ILE A 103 21.39 -6.41 -4.13
N PRO A 104 22.15 -7.52 -4.26
CA PRO A 104 23.21 -7.83 -3.31
C PRO A 104 24.47 -7.00 -3.57
N LYS A 105 25.25 -6.76 -2.53
CA LYS A 105 26.61 -6.25 -2.71
C LYS A 105 27.46 -7.28 -3.47
N PRO A 106 28.40 -6.83 -4.36
CA PRO A 106 28.87 -5.45 -4.53
C PRO A 106 28.15 -4.65 -5.61
N PHE A 107 27.01 -5.15 -6.15
CA PHE A 107 26.28 -4.46 -7.21
C PHE A 107 25.55 -3.23 -6.63
N ASP A 108 25.56 -2.15 -7.40
CA ASP A 108 25.04 -0.85 -6.95
C ASP A 108 24.31 -0.06 -8.05
N THR A 109 24.04 -0.70 -9.19
CA THR A 109 23.31 -0.09 -10.30
C THR A 109 22.71 -1.18 -11.18
N VAL A 110 21.62 -0.85 -11.89
CA VAL A 110 20.97 -1.77 -12.83
C VAL A 110 20.92 -1.14 -14.22
N ILE A 111 21.17 -1.97 -15.23
CA ILE A 111 21.03 -1.64 -16.65
C ILE A 111 19.79 -2.38 -17.14
N PRO A 112 18.76 -1.68 -17.66
CA PRO A 112 17.58 -2.34 -18.22
C PRO A 112 17.94 -3.30 -19.35
N VAL A 113 17.19 -4.41 -19.46
CA VAL A 113 17.47 -5.48 -20.43
C VAL A 113 17.47 -4.97 -21.86
N GLU A 114 16.68 -3.94 -22.17
CA GLU A 114 16.58 -3.32 -23.49
C GLU A 114 17.86 -2.57 -23.90
N ALA A 115 18.69 -2.19 -22.92
CA ALA A 115 19.94 -1.46 -23.15
C ALA A 115 21.17 -2.36 -23.14
N ILE A 116 21.00 -3.68 -23.25
CA ILE A 116 22.07 -4.68 -23.15
C ILE A 116 22.35 -5.35 -24.49
N ASN A 117 23.65 -5.53 -24.77
CA ASN A 117 24.15 -6.41 -25.83
C ASN A 117 24.61 -7.73 -25.20
N PHE A 118 24.03 -8.84 -25.67
CA PHE A 118 24.33 -10.18 -25.17
C PHE A 118 25.51 -10.81 -25.94
N TYR A 119 26.23 -11.74 -25.28
CA TYR A 119 27.30 -12.48 -25.90
C TYR A 119 27.29 -13.94 -25.43
N PRO A 120 27.41 -14.93 -26.37
CA PRO A 120 27.47 -14.75 -27.83
C PRO A 120 26.18 -14.24 -28.46
N ASP A 121 25.01 -14.60 -27.93
CA ASP A 121 23.68 -14.17 -28.39
C ASP A 121 22.67 -14.16 -27.21
N LYS A 122 21.43 -13.70 -27.46
CA LYS A 122 20.41 -13.58 -26.41
C LYS A 122 19.93 -14.93 -25.89
N LYS A 123 19.93 -15.99 -26.70
CA LYS A 123 19.43 -17.34 -26.29
C LYS A 123 20.43 -18.09 -25.44
N ASN A 124 21.73 -17.91 -25.73
CA ASN A 124 22.83 -18.60 -25.06
C ASN A 124 23.76 -17.61 -24.35
N SER A 125 23.19 -16.58 -23.72
CA SER A 125 23.97 -15.50 -23.14
C SER A 125 24.73 -15.95 -21.88
N GLU A 126 26.03 -16.02 -21.98
CA GLU A 126 26.92 -16.20 -20.82
C GLU A 126 27.42 -14.86 -20.28
N PHE A 127 27.45 -13.86 -21.13
CA PHE A 127 27.98 -12.53 -20.83
C PHE A 127 27.07 -11.44 -21.38
N ILE A 128 27.13 -10.27 -20.75
CA ILE A 128 26.67 -9.02 -21.32
C ILE A 128 27.86 -8.15 -21.69
N ILE A 129 27.67 -7.29 -22.70
CA ILE A 129 28.70 -6.34 -23.13
C ILE A 129 28.34 -4.95 -22.63
N ILE A 130 29.29 -4.29 -21.96
CA ILE A 130 29.14 -2.90 -21.53
C ILE A 130 30.24 -2.05 -22.18
N ASN A 131 29.83 -0.98 -22.87
CA ASN A 131 30.68 -0.07 -23.62
C ASN A 131 30.63 1.38 -23.11
N LYS A 132 30.05 1.62 -21.94
CA LYS A 132 29.90 2.98 -21.39
C LYS A 132 29.96 2.97 -19.88
N LYS A 133 30.30 4.12 -19.31
CA LYS A 133 30.18 4.34 -17.87
C LYS A 133 28.72 4.33 -17.43
N ILE A 134 28.42 3.57 -16.40
CA ILE A 134 27.08 3.50 -15.80
C ILE A 134 27.06 4.29 -14.50
N LYS A 135 26.08 5.14 -14.34
CA LYS A 135 25.91 5.94 -13.12
C LYS A 135 25.51 5.04 -11.95
N LYS A 136 26.13 5.25 -10.79
CA LYS A 136 25.77 4.56 -9.55
C LYS A 136 24.30 4.85 -9.20
N ASN A 137 23.64 3.87 -8.62
CA ASN A 137 22.25 3.94 -8.14
C ASN A 137 21.19 4.11 -9.25
N ASN A 138 21.53 3.92 -10.53
CA ASN A 138 20.52 3.90 -11.58
C ASN A 138 19.56 2.73 -11.38
N HIS A 139 18.26 3.01 -11.56
CA HIS A 139 17.17 2.03 -11.51
C HIS A 139 17.08 1.22 -10.21
N ILE A 140 17.57 1.80 -9.10
CA ILE A 140 17.46 1.21 -7.76
C ILE A 140 16.39 1.96 -6.97
N ARG A 141 15.44 1.21 -6.41
CA ARG A 141 14.55 1.67 -5.34
C ARG A 141 15.23 1.39 -4.00
N PHE A 142 15.42 2.44 -3.23
CA PHE A 142 16.14 2.32 -1.96
C PHE A 142 15.25 1.75 -0.85
N LEU A 143 15.88 1.06 0.08
CA LEU A 143 15.28 0.64 1.33
C LEU A 143 14.50 1.80 1.96
N GLY A 144 13.22 1.56 2.27
CA GLY A 144 12.37 2.53 2.95
C GLY A 144 12.02 3.77 2.10
N SER A 145 12.13 3.70 0.75
CA SER A 145 11.76 4.83 -0.12
C SER A 145 10.27 5.15 -0.09
N ASP A 146 9.41 4.17 0.15
CA ASP A 146 7.96 4.33 0.20
C ASP A 146 7.48 4.55 1.64
N TYR A 147 7.96 3.69 2.57
CA TYR A 147 7.70 3.80 4.01
C TYR A 147 8.96 3.46 4.80
N LYS A 148 9.33 4.29 5.74
CA LYS A 148 10.30 3.96 6.78
C LYS A 148 9.57 3.39 7.99
N LYS A 149 10.24 2.52 8.73
CA LYS A 149 9.74 2.06 10.02
C LYS A 149 9.43 3.27 10.92
N GLY A 150 8.20 3.36 11.42
CA GLY A 150 7.72 4.48 12.23
C GLY A 150 7.03 5.59 11.47
N ASP A 151 7.01 5.57 10.12
CA ASP A 151 6.23 6.52 9.34
C ASP A 151 4.74 6.30 9.62
N LYS A 152 4.01 7.41 9.77
CA LYS A 152 2.57 7.36 10.01
C LYS A 152 1.83 7.03 8.71
N VAL A 153 0.98 6.01 8.78
CA VAL A 153 0.16 5.54 7.64
C VAL A 153 -1.21 6.19 7.65
N ILE A 154 -1.84 6.29 8.85
CA ILE A 154 -3.17 6.90 9.03
C ILE A 154 -3.32 7.45 10.44
N SER A 155 -4.16 8.48 10.62
CA SER A 155 -4.47 9.10 11.91
C SER A 155 -5.89 8.73 12.41
N PRO A 156 -6.17 8.88 13.71
CA PRO A 156 -7.53 8.73 14.23
C PRO A 156 -8.48 9.73 13.56
N GLY A 157 -9.69 9.26 13.23
CA GLY A 157 -10.73 10.07 12.60
C GLY A 157 -10.67 10.08 11.07
N GLU A 158 -9.61 9.55 10.46
CA GLU A 158 -9.52 9.41 9.00
C GLU A 158 -10.30 8.19 8.51
N ILE A 159 -10.89 8.32 7.33
CA ILE A 159 -11.61 7.22 6.64
C ILE A 159 -10.58 6.35 5.94
N ILE A 160 -10.67 5.05 6.17
CA ILE A 160 -9.81 4.05 5.55
C ILE A 160 -10.31 3.80 4.13
N ASP A 161 -9.48 4.08 3.14
CA ASP A 161 -9.73 3.83 1.72
C ASP A 161 -8.89 2.66 1.17
N SER A 162 -8.98 2.41 -0.13
CA SER A 162 -8.25 1.33 -0.80
C SER A 162 -6.72 1.49 -0.74
N SER A 163 -6.21 2.73 -0.71
CA SER A 163 -4.76 3.00 -0.62
C SER A 163 -4.23 2.60 0.75
N HIS A 164 -4.99 2.87 1.82
CA HIS A 164 -4.66 2.42 3.17
C HIS A 164 -4.69 0.89 3.29
N ILE A 165 -5.66 0.20 2.65
CA ILE A 165 -5.70 -1.27 2.63
C ILE A 165 -4.46 -1.84 1.94
N LEU A 166 -4.06 -1.26 0.81
CA LEU A 166 -2.84 -1.64 0.11
C LEU A 166 -1.61 -1.46 1.00
N ALA A 167 -1.49 -0.30 1.66
CA ALA A 167 -0.40 -0.01 2.59
C ALA A 167 -0.38 -1.02 3.76
N PHE A 168 -1.52 -1.30 4.39
CA PHE A 168 -1.61 -2.27 5.48
C PHE A 168 -1.13 -3.66 5.05
N LYS A 169 -1.57 -4.15 3.89
CA LYS A 169 -1.12 -5.43 3.34
C LYS A 169 0.38 -5.46 3.08
N THR A 170 0.88 -4.42 2.42
CA THR A 170 2.30 -4.29 2.07
C THR A 170 3.20 -4.25 3.31
N LEU A 171 2.75 -3.57 4.36
CA LEU A 171 3.48 -3.40 5.62
C LEU A 171 3.24 -4.53 6.63
N GLY A 172 2.35 -5.50 6.34
CA GLY A 172 2.03 -6.60 7.23
C GLY A 172 1.14 -6.22 8.42
N VAL A 173 0.36 -5.15 8.31
CA VAL A 173 -0.62 -4.74 9.31
C VAL A 173 -1.89 -5.55 9.14
N ASN A 174 -2.13 -6.52 10.02
CA ASN A 174 -3.24 -7.47 9.88
C ASN A 174 -4.52 -7.06 10.61
N LYS A 175 -4.39 -6.41 11.78
CA LYS A 175 -5.52 -5.98 12.61
C LYS A 175 -5.35 -4.51 13.00
N ILE A 176 -6.48 -3.80 13.05
CA ILE A 176 -6.52 -2.37 13.36
C ILE A 176 -7.71 -2.06 14.26
N ILE A 177 -7.63 -0.94 14.96
CA ILE A 177 -8.72 -0.41 15.76
C ILE A 177 -9.47 0.65 14.95
N VAL A 178 -10.77 0.45 14.82
CA VAL A 178 -11.67 1.37 14.12
C VAL A 178 -12.82 1.80 15.00
N LYS A 179 -13.50 2.88 14.65
CA LYS A 179 -14.77 3.24 15.26
C LYS A 179 -15.84 2.23 14.89
N LYS A 180 -16.63 1.79 15.88
CA LYS A 180 -17.75 0.87 15.64
C LYS A 180 -18.78 1.52 14.72
N ASN A 181 -19.38 0.75 13.82
CA ASN A 181 -20.46 1.27 12.97
C ASN A 181 -21.61 1.73 13.84
N LEU A 182 -22.15 2.89 13.53
CA LEU A 182 -23.30 3.45 14.20
C LEU A 182 -24.52 3.13 13.36
N LEU A 183 -25.40 2.28 13.87
CA LEU A 183 -26.71 2.05 13.28
C LEU A 183 -27.65 3.12 13.84
N LEU A 184 -28.01 4.11 13.03
CA LEU A 184 -29.03 5.09 13.37
C LEU A 184 -30.36 4.61 12.83
N CYS A 185 -31.26 4.17 13.73
CA CYS A 185 -32.63 3.86 13.39
C CYS A 185 -33.47 5.14 13.50
N PHE A 186 -33.96 5.65 12.37
CA PHE A 186 -34.93 6.74 12.37
C PHE A 186 -36.33 6.15 12.36
N ILE A 187 -37.01 6.18 13.50
CA ILE A 187 -38.42 5.81 13.62
C ILE A 187 -39.22 7.08 13.37
N GLN A 188 -39.48 7.43 12.11
CA GLN A 188 -40.34 8.59 11.81
C GLN A 188 -41.07 8.46 10.47
N ARG A 189 -42.27 9.02 10.38
CA ARG A 189 -43.01 9.21 9.09
C ARG A 189 -42.19 10.10 8.18
N VAL A 190 -41.74 9.56 7.06
CA VAL A 190 -40.87 10.24 6.10
C VAL A 190 -41.64 11.32 5.35
N THR A 191 -41.31 12.59 5.57
CA THR A 191 -41.77 13.71 4.73
C THR A 191 -40.73 13.97 3.61
N LYS A 192 -41.17 14.68 2.55
CA LYS A 192 -40.40 14.94 1.30
C LYS A 192 -38.99 15.54 1.54
N TYR A 193 -38.75 16.21 2.67
CA TYR A 193 -37.50 16.88 3.02
C TYR A 193 -36.45 15.96 3.69
N GLN A 194 -36.81 14.76 4.13
CA GLN A 194 -35.92 13.88 4.91
C GLN A 194 -35.01 13.04 4.02
N LYS A 195 -35.32 12.87 2.72
CA LYS A 195 -34.41 12.17 1.78
C LYS A 195 -33.01 12.79 1.69
N ARG A 196 -32.91 14.11 1.87
CA ARG A 196 -31.63 14.85 1.84
C ARG A 196 -30.76 14.62 3.08
N LEU A 197 -31.40 14.43 4.25
CA LEU A 197 -30.71 14.14 5.51
C LEU A 197 -30.12 12.71 5.51
N ILE A 198 -30.89 11.75 5.00
CA ILE A 198 -30.46 10.34 4.86
C ILE A 198 -29.25 10.23 3.93
N TYR A 199 -29.23 11.01 2.84
CA TYR A 199 -28.09 11.07 1.92
C TYR A 199 -26.82 11.65 2.58
N LEU A 200 -26.95 12.70 3.41
CA LEU A 200 -25.83 13.30 4.14
C LEU A 200 -25.25 12.34 5.21
N ILE A 201 -26.09 11.62 5.91
CA ILE A 201 -25.71 10.63 6.92
C ILE A 201 -25.00 9.43 6.25
N GLY A 202 -25.49 8.98 5.09
CA GLY A 202 -24.83 7.93 4.30
C GLY A 202 -23.42 8.31 3.84
N LYS A 203 -23.15 9.60 3.52
CA LYS A 203 -21.80 10.10 3.21
C LYS A 203 -20.84 10.06 4.40
N LEU A 204 -21.34 10.01 5.63
CA LEU A 204 -20.55 9.90 6.85
C LEU A 204 -20.25 8.44 7.24
N GLY A 205 -20.53 7.46 6.37
CA GLY A 205 -20.33 6.04 6.65
C GLY A 205 -21.31 5.47 7.68
N ILE A 206 -22.40 6.16 7.99
CA ILE A 206 -23.41 5.73 8.94
C ILE A 206 -24.49 4.96 8.16
N GLN A 207 -24.67 3.68 8.46
CA GLN A 207 -25.76 2.90 7.88
C GLN A 207 -27.10 3.39 8.43
N THR A 208 -28.00 3.81 7.55
CA THR A 208 -29.36 4.22 7.91
C THR A 208 -30.36 3.16 7.43
N VAL A 209 -31.24 2.75 8.33
CA VAL A 209 -32.39 1.89 7.98
C VAL A 209 -33.63 2.74 8.05
N THR A 210 -34.35 2.86 6.93
CA THR A 210 -35.63 3.56 6.89
C THR A 210 -36.80 2.59 7.09
N THR A 211 -37.86 3.05 7.75
CA THR A 211 -39.04 2.22 8.03
C THR A 211 -39.73 1.66 6.77
N SER A 212 -39.52 2.26 5.59
CA SER A 212 -40.00 1.74 4.31
C SER A 212 -39.39 0.38 3.92
N ASN A 213 -38.25 0.03 4.46
CA ASN A 213 -37.56 -1.23 4.20
C ASN A 213 -37.80 -2.28 5.31
N LEU A 214 -38.60 -1.97 6.32
CA LEU A 214 -38.77 -2.77 7.54
C LEU A 214 -40.05 -3.67 7.54
N TYR A 215 -40.84 -3.67 6.51
CA TYR A 215 -41.99 -4.57 6.44
C TYR A 215 -41.77 -5.71 5.43
N PRO A 216 -42.04 -6.97 5.76
CA PRO A 216 -42.50 -7.55 7.06
C PRO A 216 -41.75 -8.83 7.48
N LYS A 217 -40.41 -8.88 7.57
CA LYS A 217 -39.68 -10.16 7.85
C LYS A 217 -38.63 -10.17 8.97
N ASN A 218 -38.48 -9.12 9.78
CA ASN A 218 -37.44 -9.14 10.82
C ASN A 218 -38.02 -9.11 12.24
N HIS A 219 -38.17 -10.29 12.85
CA HIS A 219 -38.53 -10.49 14.27
C HIS A 219 -37.65 -9.75 15.27
N PHE A 220 -36.37 -9.49 14.92
CA PHE A 220 -35.40 -8.81 15.77
C PHE A 220 -35.75 -7.34 16.04
N LEU A 221 -36.29 -6.63 15.04
CA LEU A 221 -36.66 -5.22 15.18
C LEU A 221 -38.00 -5.04 15.95
N LYS A 222 -38.86 -6.06 15.94
CA LYS A 222 -40.07 -6.06 16.74
C LYS A 222 -39.77 -6.11 18.23
N SER A 223 -38.81 -6.93 18.64
CA SER A 223 -38.35 -7.05 20.03
C SER A 223 -37.68 -5.74 20.56
N LEU A 224 -36.96 -5.03 19.68
CA LEU A 224 -36.33 -3.75 20.03
C LEU A 224 -37.34 -2.61 20.19
N MET A 225 -38.50 -2.70 19.52
CA MET A 225 -39.58 -1.70 19.62
C MET A 225 -40.53 -1.93 20.82
N GLU A 226 -40.47 -3.11 21.42
CA GLU A 226 -41.24 -3.45 22.64
C GLU A 226 -40.50 -3.09 23.95
N GLU A 227 -39.19 -2.73 23.87
CA GLU A 227 -38.35 -2.28 25.00
C GLU A 227 -38.25 -0.74 25.14
N PHE A 228 -38.94 0.03 24.29
CA PHE A 228 -39.02 1.49 24.35
C PHE A 228 -40.49 1.94 24.29
#